data_ecc5b04f85e9401d055506def9d50516
#
_entry.id   ecc5b04f85e9401d055506def9d50516
#
_cell.length_a   1.000
_cell.length_b   1.000
_cell.length_c   1.000
_cell.angle_alpha   90.00
_cell.angle_beta   90.00
_cell.angle_gamma   90.00
#
_symmetry.space_group_name_H-M   'P 1'
#
loop_
_entity.id
_entity.type
_entity.pdbx_description
1 polymer ?
#
loop_
_entity_poly.entity_id
_entity_poly.type
_entity_poly.pdbx_seq_one_letter_code
_entity_poly.pdbx_strand_id
1 'polypeptide(L)'
;SALVAFVAGSAPVAEQGFRIVGAHTDSPGFRIKPAPEMLSEGAYLKLNTEVYGGPILSTWFDRPLAVAGRVALKSKNPMQPQIRLLNIRRPVCIIPNIAIHMNPDANNGFTPNKQVDTLPLLSMVTQKLEEKGYLGKLIASELRVKESEILDFDLFLYEHEKGCLIGNNEEFISSARIDDLSSVHAGISAICGVARPKATCVMACFDHEEVGSSTMQGADSQLLAEVLERIVLSMKGGREEYFRALAHSYIISADGAHAVHPNKGEKADPTSRPLLNRGLVIKLSASRSYTTDAATAATFIQLCERAGAKTQRFVNRSDMRGGSTIGPISSTHVSIRSIDIGLPMLAMHSIRELCGIEDHSAMLKVIQELYQS
;
A
#
# COMPACT_ATOMS: atom_id res chain seq x y z
N SER A 1 7.56 2.96 5.51
CA SER A 1 8.16 2.16 6.59
C SER A 1 7.09 1.52 7.43
N ALA A 2 7.40 0.36 8.04
CA ALA A 2 6.45 -0.40 8.83
C ALA A 2 6.03 0.33 10.12
N LEU A 3 4.81 0.09 10.55
CA LEU A 3 4.24 0.53 11.83
C LEU A 3 3.43 -0.62 12.43
N VAL A 4 3.65 -0.89 13.72
CA VAL A 4 2.77 -1.78 14.48
C VAL A 4 2.18 -1.00 15.66
N ALA A 5 0.85 -0.91 15.69
CA ALA A 5 0.10 -0.31 16.79
C ALA A 5 -0.70 -1.39 17.53
N PHE A 6 -0.85 -1.26 18.86
CA PHE A 6 -1.67 -2.21 19.59
C PHE A 6 -2.41 -1.56 20.76
N VAL A 7 -3.51 -2.19 21.16
CA VAL A 7 -4.26 -1.91 22.38
C VAL A 7 -4.30 -3.18 23.22
N ALA A 8 -3.72 -3.14 24.40
CA ALA A 8 -3.66 -4.30 25.30
C ALA A 8 -5.08 -4.73 25.73
N GLY A 9 -5.34 -6.04 25.67
CA GLY A 9 -6.57 -6.64 26.12
C GLY A 9 -6.69 -6.64 27.65
N SER A 10 -7.93 -6.66 28.13
CA SER A 10 -8.23 -6.74 29.57
C SER A 10 -8.15 -8.16 30.15
N ALA A 11 -8.21 -9.18 29.29
CA ALA A 11 -8.08 -10.58 29.68
C ALA A 11 -6.68 -11.14 29.37
N PRO A 12 -6.27 -12.30 29.97
CA PRO A 12 -4.98 -12.90 29.70
C PRO A 12 -4.76 -13.18 28.23
N VAL A 13 -3.66 -12.70 27.66
CA VAL A 13 -3.35 -12.82 26.23
C VAL A 13 -3.22 -14.28 25.78
N ALA A 14 -2.70 -15.16 26.67
CA ALA A 14 -2.60 -16.60 26.41
C ALA A 14 -3.97 -17.29 26.21
N GLU A 15 -5.06 -16.71 26.72
CA GLU A 15 -6.41 -17.25 26.61
C GLU A 15 -7.22 -16.63 25.48
N GLN A 16 -7.06 -15.34 25.26
CA GLN A 16 -7.83 -14.59 24.26
C GLN A 16 -7.09 -14.41 22.92
N GLY A 17 -5.75 -14.51 22.93
CA GLY A 17 -4.92 -14.28 21.75
C GLY A 17 -4.93 -12.83 21.29
N PHE A 18 -4.55 -12.66 20.04
CA PHE A 18 -4.50 -11.37 19.35
C PHE A 18 -5.59 -11.28 18.29
N ARG A 19 -6.13 -10.07 18.11
CA ARG A 19 -6.97 -9.70 16.96
C ARG A 19 -6.13 -8.79 16.09
N ILE A 20 -5.68 -9.31 14.96
CA ILE A 20 -4.67 -8.66 14.12
C ILE A 20 -5.28 -8.27 12.78
N VAL A 21 -4.98 -7.05 12.35
CA VAL A 21 -5.19 -6.61 10.97
C VAL A 21 -3.82 -6.30 10.38
N GLY A 22 -3.49 -6.90 9.26
CA GLY A 22 -2.30 -6.62 8.45
C GLY A 22 -2.70 -5.91 7.17
N ALA A 23 -1.95 -4.88 6.78
CA ALA A 23 -2.10 -4.11 5.55
C ALA A 23 -0.72 -3.58 5.12
N HIS A 24 -0.59 -3.00 3.91
CA HIS A 24 0.67 -2.41 3.48
C HIS A 24 0.58 -0.90 3.20
N THR A 25 1.72 -0.23 3.22
CA THR A 25 1.82 1.24 3.13
C THR A 25 2.49 1.74 1.86
N ASP A 26 3.15 0.87 1.13
CA ASP A 26 3.76 1.17 -0.16
C ASP A 26 2.74 1.04 -1.30
N SER A 27 3.09 1.57 -2.45
CA SER A 27 2.25 1.54 -3.66
C SER A 27 3.14 1.62 -4.90
N PRO A 28 2.73 1.06 -6.05
CA PRO A 28 3.51 1.14 -7.27
C PRO A 28 3.73 2.57 -7.75
N GLY A 29 4.91 2.83 -8.33
CA GLY A 29 5.22 4.16 -8.82
C GLY A 29 6.64 4.31 -9.34
N PHE A 30 7.22 5.51 -9.19
CA PHE A 30 8.56 5.83 -9.65
C PHE A 30 9.43 6.34 -8.50
N ARG A 31 10.57 5.68 -8.28
CA ARG A 31 11.63 6.12 -7.38
C ARG A 31 12.66 6.95 -8.13
N ILE A 32 13.10 8.04 -7.55
CA ILE A 32 14.18 8.86 -8.10
C ILE A 32 15.51 8.15 -7.82
N LYS A 33 16.31 7.94 -8.87
CA LYS A 33 17.64 7.29 -8.77
C LYS A 33 18.68 8.23 -8.14
N PRO A 34 19.79 7.69 -7.58
CA PRO A 34 20.98 8.51 -7.28
C PRO A 34 21.50 9.22 -8.53
N ALA A 35 22.02 10.46 -8.37
CA ALA A 35 22.47 11.32 -9.45
C ALA A 35 21.43 11.43 -10.60
N PRO A 36 20.23 11.95 -10.31
CA PRO A 36 19.08 11.80 -11.19
C PRO A 36 19.01 12.79 -12.35
N GLU A 37 19.80 13.85 -12.33
CA GLU A 37 19.71 14.91 -13.32
C GLU A 37 20.23 14.44 -14.68
N MET A 38 19.39 14.61 -15.70
CA MET A 38 19.71 14.30 -17.10
C MET A 38 19.37 15.48 -18.00
N LEU A 39 20.39 16.03 -18.65
CA LEU A 39 20.19 17.04 -19.69
C LEU A 39 19.69 16.35 -20.98
N SER A 40 18.68 16.93 -21.60
CA SER A 40 18.14 16.49 -22.88
C SER A 40 18.00 17.67 -23.84
N GLU A 41 18.41 17.49 -25.10
CA GLU A 41 18.33 18.50 -26.19
C GLU A 41 18.99 19.84 -25.82
N GLY A 42 19.96 19.84 -24.92
CA GLY A 42 20.65 21.05 -24.46
C GLY A 42 19.76 22.05 -23.71
N ALA A 43 18.49 21.72 -23.44
CA ALA A 43 17.50 22.66 -22.91
C ALA A 43 16.64 22.09 -21.79
N TYR A 44 16.42 20.79 -21.76
CA TYR A 44 15.51 20.16 -20.80
C TYR A 44 16.27 19.45 -19.70
N LEU A 45 15.85 19.64 -18.45
CA LEU A 45 16.30 18.85 -17.31
C LEU A 45 15.26 17.81 -16.98
N LYS A 46 15.64 16.53 -17.08
CA LYS A 46 14.83 15.36 -16.72
C LYS A 46 15.36 14.70 -15.46
N LEU A 47 14.52 13.96 -14.77
CA LEU A 47 14.94 13.07 -13.69
C LEU A 47 15.07 11.63 -14.19
N ASN A 48 16.18 10.98 -13.81
CA ASN A 48 16.34 9.54 -13.97
C ASN A 48 15.57 8.84 -12.84
N THR A 49 14.65 7.97 -13.22
CA THR A 49 13.78 7.25 -12.29
C THR A 49 13.83 5.75 -12.55
N GLU A 50 13.47 4.98 -11.57
CA GLU A 50 13.20 3.55 -11.72
C GLU A 50 11.76 3.23 -11.30
N VAL A 51 11.17 2.22 -11.92
CA VAL A 51 9.83 1.74 -11.58
C VAL A 51 9.90 0.95 -10.28
N TYR A 52 9.01 1.26 -9.35
CA TYR A 52 8.78 0.54 -8.11
C TYR A 52 7.47 -0.25 -8.23
N GLY A 53 7.51 -1.57 -7.98
CA GLY A 53 6.34 -2.45 -8.13
C GLY A 53 5.87 -2.60 -9.57
N GLY A 54 4.56 -2.78 -9.73
CA GLY A 54 3.90 -3.03 -11.01
C GLY A 54 2.91 -1.95 -11.47
N PRO A 55 3.29 -0.65 -11.64
CA PRO A 55 2.34 0.39 -12.03
C PRO A 55 1.85 0.21 -13.46
N ILE A 56 0.61 0.64 -13.72
CA ILE A 56 0.09 0.81 -15.09
C ILE A 56 0.74 2.07 -15.69
N LEU A 57 1.85 1.89 -16.41
CA LEU A 57 2.72 2.98 -16.86
C LEU A 57 1.99 4.08 -17.63
N SER A 58 1.05 3.71 -18.52
CA SER A 58 0.30 4.65 -19.36
C SER A 58 -0.52 5.67 -18.56
N THR A 59 -0.89 5.36 -17.33
CA THR A 59 -1.68 6.25 -16.48
C THR A 59 -0.87 7.38 -15.84
N TRP A 60 0.46 7.29 -15.88
CA TRP A 60 1.38 8.27 -15.32
C TRP A 60 1.72 9.42 -16.25
N PHE A 61 1.43 9.26 -17.55
CA PHE A 61 1.68 10.30 -18.54
C PHE A 61 0.70 11.47 -18.38
N ASP A 62 1.21 12.68 -18.69
CA ASP A 62 0.48 13.95 -18.71
C ASP A 62 -0.15 14.36 -17.37
N ARG A 63 0.32 13.77 -16.26
CA ARG A 63 -0.14 14.08 -14.91
C ARG A 63 0.80 15.06 -14.22
N PRO A 64 0.26 16.06 -13.50
CA PRO A 64 1.06 16.89 -12.59
C PRO A 64 1.62 16.07 -11.43
N LEU A 65 2.94 15.86 -11.39
CA LEU A 65 3.60 15.03 -10.41
C LEU A 65 4.36 15.88 -9.37
N ALA A 66 4.32 15.43 -8.14
CA ALA A 66 5.09 15.97 -7.02
C ALA A 66 6.05 14.91 -6.48
N VAL A 67 6.93 15.33 -5.56
CA VAL A 67 7.98 14.49 -4.97
C VAL A 67 7.80 14.41 -3.46
N ALA A 68 7.86 13.22 -2.92
CA ALA A 68 7.86 12.97 -1.47
C ALA A 68 8.76 11.79 -1.10
N GLY A 69 9.18 11.73 0.16
CA GLY A 69 9.95 10.61 0.68
C GLY A 69 10.80 10.98 1.89
N ARG A 70 11.93 10.28 2.06
CA ARG A 70 12.86 10.45 3.17
C ARG A 70 14.16 11.06 2.67
N VAL A 71 14.75 11.92 3.50
CA VAL A 71 16.09 12.49 3.28
C VAL A 71 16.93 12.21 4.52
N ALA A 72 18.10 11.61 4.31
CA ALA A 72 19.08 11.36 5.36
C ALA A 72 20.06 12.53 5.45
N LEU A 73 20.13 13.14 6.62
CA LEU A 73 21.02 14.26 6.92
C LEU A 73 22.15 13.81 7.84
N LYS A 74 23.24 14.57 7.83
CA LYS A 74 24.35 14.43 8.76
C LYS A 74 23.87 14.54 10.21
N SER A 75 24.42 13.69 11.06
CA SER A 75 24.24 13.73 12.50
C SER A 75 25.58 13.63 13.22
N LYS A 76 25.58 13.88 14.53
CA LYS A 76 26.78 13.69 15.36
C LYS A 76 27.15 12.21 15.51
N ASN A 77 26.18 11.31 15.49
CA ASN A 77 26.38 9.88 15.56
C ASN A 77 26.16 9.24 14.18
N PRO A 78 27.21 8.74 13.49
CA PRO A 78 27.07 8.12 12.16
C PRO A 78 26.10 6.93 12.12
N MET A 79 25.91 6.22 13.23
CA MET A 79 24.97 5.10 13.33
C MET A 79 23.51 5.54 13.46
N GLN A 80 23.25 6.83 13.60
CA GLN A 80 21.92 7.44 13.74
C GLN A 80 21.81 8.69 12.86
N PRO A 81 21.80 8.56 11.53
CA PRO A 81 21.58 9.70 10.64
C PRO A 81 20.23 10.36 10.96
N GLN A 82 20.16 11.66 10.80
CA GLN A 82 18.90 12.37 11.00
C GLN A 82 18.01 12.17 9.75
N ILE A 83 16.87 11.49 9.92
CA ILE A 83 15.89 11.30 8.86
C ILE A 83 14.86 12.43 8.90
N ARG A 84 14.67 13.11 7.77
CA ARG A 84 13.64 14.13 7.58
C ARG A 84 12.68 13.67 6.47
N LEU A 85 11.38 13.86 6.69
CA LEU A 85 10.38 13.65 5.66
C LEU A 85 10.31 14.89 4.76
N LEU A 86 10.39 14.66 3.46
CA LEU A 86 10.18 15.65 2.42
C LEU A 86 8.81 15.42 1.77
N ASN A 87 8.04 16.48 1.58
CA ASN A 87 6.86 16.47 0.74
C ASN A 87 6.76 17.82 0.02
N ILE A 88 7.07 17.81 -1.26
CA ILE A 88 6.94 18.99 -2.13
C ILE A 88 5.48 19.07 -2.56
N ARG A 89 4.70 19.88 -1.85
CA ARG A 89 3.23 19.99 -2.00
C ARG A 89 2.80 20.85 -3.19
N ARG A 90 3.54 20.78 -4.29
CA ARG A 90 3.22 21.43 -5.57
C ARG A 90 3.69 20.53 -6.71
N PRO A 91 3.08 20.61 -7.89
CA PRO A 91 3.57 19.85 -9.03
C PRO A 91 4.93 20.40 -9.46
N VAL A 92 5.91 19.51 -9.61
CA VAL A 92 7.29 19.87 -9.97
C VAL A 92 7.77 19.20 -11.24
N CYS A 93 7.10 18.14 -11.70
CA CYS A 93 7.48 17.45 -12.91
C CYS A 93 6.27 16.79 -13.60
N ILE A 94 6.50 16.34 -14.82
CA ILE A 94 5.50 15.68 -15.66
C ILE A 94 6.22 14.69 -16.60
N ILE A 95 5.58 13.55 -16.89
CA ILE A 95 6.00 12.62 -17.93
C ILE A 95 5.16 12.93 -19.17
N PRO A 96 5.68 13.66 -20.17
CA PRO A 96 4.88 14.06 -21.33
C PRO A 96 4.73 12.90 -22.32
N ASN A 97 3.53 12.73 -22.86
CA ASN A 97 3.31 11.88 -24.02
C ASN A 97 3.93 12.48 -25.27
N ILE A 98 4.22 11.63 -26.26
CA ILE A 98 4.54 12.06 -27.61
C ILE A 98 3.23 12.38 -28.34
N ALA A 99 3.19 13.50 -29.06
CA ALA A 99 2.03 13.88 -29.84
C ALA A 99 1.63 12.77 -30.84
N ILE A 100 0.34 12.59 -31.04
CA ILE A 100 -0.22 11.53 -31.92
C ILE A 100 0.39 11.56 -33.32
N HIS A 101 0.71 12.75 -33.85
CA HIS A 101 1.34 12.91 -35.17
C HIS A 101 2.77 12.33 -35.26
N MET A 102 3.45 12.19 -34.12
CA MET A 102 4.79 11.64 -34.02
C MET A 102 4.79 10.19 -33.49
N ASN A 103 3.65 9.70 -33.03
CA ASN A 103 3.45 8.33 -32.56
C ASN A 103 2.09 7.81 -33.03
N PRO A 104 1.95 7.43 -34.31
CA PRO A 104 0.68 7.00 -34.88
C PRO A 104 0.13 5.72 -34.23
N ASP A 105 1.00 4.94 -33.57
CA ASP A 105 0.63 3.70 -32.89
C ASP A 105 0.23 3.90 -31.43
N ALA A 106 0.15 5.13 -30.96
CA ALA A 106 -0.17 5.43 -29.56
C ALA A 106 -1.44 4.73 -29.04
N ASN A 107 -2.46 4.57 -29.91
CA ASN A 107 -3.71 3.90 -29.59
C ASN A 107 -3.77 2.41 -30.00
N ASN A 108 -2.70 1.88 -30.59
CA ASN A 108 -2.62 0.51 -31.13
C ASN A 108 -1.78 -0.44 -30.26
N GLY A 109 -1.61 -0.14 -28.96
CA GLY A 109 -0.90 -1.00 -28.01
C GLY A 109 0.52 -0.54 -27.71
N PHE A 110 0.79 0.76 -27.68
CA PHE A 110 2.07 1.32 -27.25
C PHE A 110 2.45 0.84 -25.84
N THR A 111 3.63 0.23 -25.73
CA THR A 111 4.20 -0.23 -24.45
C THR A 111 5.38 0.69 -24.09
N PRO A 112 5.24 1.57 -23.09
CA PRO A 112 6.30 2.50 -22.70
C PRO A 112 7.57 1.78 -22.24
N ASN A 113 8.72 2.21 -22.75
CA ASN A 113 10.02 1.78 -22.23
C ASN A 113 10.32 2.52 -20.92
N LYS A 114 10.51 1.75 -19.83
CA LYS A 114 10.72 2.28 -18.48
C LYS A 114 11.93 3.21 -18.33
N GLN A 115 12.97 3.06 -19.16
CA GLN A 115 14.19 3.85 -19.08
C GLN A 115 14.21 5.05 -20.04
N VAL A 116 13.35 5.05 -21.05
CA VAL A 116 13.37 6.07 -22.13
C VAL A 116 12.12 6.96 -22.08
N ASP A 117 10.94 6.33 -22.00
CA ASP A 117 9.67 7.04 -22.20
C ASP A 117 9.08 7.59 -20.90
N THR A 118 9.49 7.07 -19.73
CA THR A 118 8.88 7.41 -18.43
C THR A 118 9.74 8.35 -17.56
N LEU A 119 10.71 9.04 -18.16
CA LEU A 119 11.57 9.99 -17.44
C LEU A 119 10.87 11.35 -17.33
N PRO A 120 10.59 11.83 -16.10
CA PRO A 120 9.86 13.06 -15.93
C PRO A 120 10.68 14.30 -16.27
N LEU A 121 10.05 15.22 -17.00
CA LEU A 121 10.56 16.56 -17.26
C LEU A 121 10.41 17.40 -15.99
N LEU A 122 11.52 17.94 -15.48
CA LEU A 122 11.58 18.72 -14.27
C LEU A 122 11.67 20.22 -14.52
N SER A 123 12.49 20.65 -15.48
CA SER A 123 12.73 22.06 -15.71
C SER A 123 13.35 22.35 -17.09
N MET A 124 13.38 23.63 -17.45
CA MET A 124 14.22 24.14 -18.52
C MET A 124 15.61 24.49 -17.97
N VAL A 125 16.67 24.13 -18.71
CA VAL A 125 18.02 24.59 -18.39
C VAL A 125 18.18 26.02 -18.88
N THR A 126 18.52 26.91 -17.97
CA THR A 126 18.87 28.30 -18.28
C THR A 126 20.32 28.52 -17.87
N GLN A 127 20.96 29.62 -18.34
CA GLN A 127 22.35 29.95 -17.96
C GLN A 127 22.61 30.06 -16.44
N LYS A 128 21.55 30.10 -15.62
CA LYS A 128 21.61 30.12 -14.15
C LYS A 128 21.44 28.74 -13.51
N LEU A 129 21.01 27.73 -14.26
CA LEU A 129 20.82 26.36 -13.79
C LEU A 129 22.07 25.53 -14.17
N GLU A 130 22.90 25.26 -13.17
CA GLU A 130 23.94 24.24 -13.30
C GLU A 130 23.30 22.87 -13.53
N GLU A 131 23.82 22.09 -14.46
CA GLU A 131 23.30 20.76 -14.85
C GLU A 131 23.30 19.74 -13.71
N LYS A 132 24.07 20.00 -12.66
CA LYS A 132 24.25 19.11 -11.51
C LYS A 132 23.79 19.74 -10.20
N GLY A 133 23.22 18.91 -9.31
CA GLY A 133 22.83 19.31 -7.97
C GLY A 133 21.52 20.11 -7.89
N TYR A 134 20.72 20.14 -8.96
CA TYR A 134 19.42 20.84 -8.92
C TYR A 134 18.47 20.23 -7.89
N LEU A 135 18.33 18.89 -7.86
CA LEU A 135 17.50 18.20 -6.90
C LEU A 135 18.00 18.40 -5.47
N GLY A 136 19.33 18.36 -5.26
CA GLY A 136 19.94 18.66 -3.95
C GLY A 136 19.59 20.06 -3.44
N LYS A 137 19.69 21.08 -4.30
CA LYS A 137 19.30 22.47 -3.99
C LYS A 137 17.80 22.57 -3.68
N LEU A 138 16.94 21.89 -4.45
CA LEU A 138 15.51 21.84 -4.22
C LEU A 138 15.19 21.22 -2.85
N ILE A 139 15.78 20.06 -2.54
CA ILE A 139 15.62 19.39 -1.22
C ILE A 139 16.10 20.29 -0.10
N ALA A 140 17.28 20.91 -0.24
CA ALA A 140 17.86 21.80 0.76
C ALA A 140 16.94 23.01 1.05
N SER A 141 16.38 23.60 0.00
CA SER A 141 15.43 24.72 0.12
C SER A 141 14.14 24.31 0.83
N GLU A 142 13.54 23.19 0.44
CA GLU A 142 12.27 22.69 1.04
C GLU A 142 12.44 22.29 2.52
N LEU A 143 13.56 21.67 2.87
CA LEU A 143 13.87 21.27 4.24
C LEU A 143 14.51 22.37 5.09
N ARG A 144 14.90 23.49 4.46
CA ARG A 144 15.63 24.61 5.10
C ARG A 144 16.94 24.14 5.77
N VAL A 145 17.72 23.36 5.04
CA VAL A 145 19.02 22.86 5.45
C VAL A 145 20.09 23.23 4.42
N LYS A 146 21.38 23.07 4.75
CA LYS A 146 22.45 23.24 3.76
C LYS A 146 22.53 22.01 2.89
N GLU A 147 22.78 22.16 1.58
CA GLU A 147 22.95 21.03 0.65
C GLU A 147 24.04 20.06 1.15
N SER A 148 25.11 20.58 1.74
CA SER A 148 26.22 19.79 2.31
C SER A 148 25.85 18.92 3.51
N GLU A 149 24.65 19.10 4.08
CA GLU A 149 24.12 18.27 5.18
C GLU A 149 23.34 17.07 4.65
N ILE A 150 22.91 17.09 3.38
CA ILE A 150 22.20 15.99 2.73
C ILE A 150 23.20 14.88 2.39
N LEU A 151 22.96 13.67 2.88
CA LEU A 151 23.80 12.50 2.60
C LEU A 151 23.20 11.61 1.52
N ASP A 152 21.87 11.35 1.62
CA ASP A 152 21.17 10.46 0.70
C ASP A 152 19.66 10.69 0.81
N PHE A 153 18.88 10.06 -0.09
CA PHE A 153 17.43 10.17 -0.12
C PHE A 153 16.74 8.91 -0.69
N ASP A 154 15.53 8.67 -0.22
CA ASP A 154 14.55 7.78 -0.84
C ASP A 154 13.35 8.63 -1.25
N LEU A 155 13.29 9.05 -2.49
CA LEU A 155 12.25 9.95 -3.02
C LEU A 155 11.46 9.29 -4.13
N PHE A 156 10.15 9.52 -4.09
CA PHE A 156 9.19 8.96 -5.03
C PHE A 156 8.35 10.07 -5.66
N LEU A 157 7.91 9.82 -6.89
CA LEU A 157 6.91 10.64 -7.55
C LEU A 157 5.51 10.25 -7.06
N TYR A 158 4.63 11.23 -6.98
CA TYR A 158 3.22 10.99 -6.72
C TYR A 158 2.32 11.99 -7.48
N GLU A 159 1.08 11.58 -7.77
CA GLU A 159 0.09 12.46 -8.37
C GLU A 159 -0.28 13.58 -7.38
N HIS A 160 -0.12 14.83 -7.84
CA HIS A 160 -0.41 16.00 -7.00
C HIS A 160 -1.92 16.21 -6.76
N GLU A 161 -2.76 15.76 -7.67
CA GLU A 161 -4.20 15.90 -7.55
C GLU A 161 -4.75 15.05 -6.41
N LYS A 162 -5.63 15.66 -5.62
CA LYS A 162 -6.28 14.96 -4.50
C LYS A 162 -7.31 13.95 -5.01
N GLY A 163 -7.64 12.97 -4.16
CA GLY A 163 -8.80 12.11 -4.35
C GLY A 163 -10.10 12.91 -4.35
N CYS A 164 -11.10 12.38 -5.01
CA CYS A 164 -12.44 12.96 -5.08
C CYS A 164 -13.51 11.88 -5.06
N LEU A 165 -14.73 12.28 -4.69
CA LEU A 165 -15.91 11.47 -4.89
C LEU A 165 -16.40 11.67 -6.33
N ILE A 166 -16.80 10.59 -6.98
CA ILE A 166 -17.34 10.58 -8.35
C ILE A 166 -18.54 9.65 -8.46
N GLY A 167 -19.23 9.74 -9.56
CA GLY A 167 -20.49 9.07 -9.80
C GLY A 167 -21.66 10.06 -9.69
N ASN A 168 -22.81 9.69 -10.23
CA ASN A 168 -23.99 10.57 -10.22
C ASN A 168 -24.49 10.87 -8.79
N ASN A 169 -24.25 9.94 -7.87
CA ASN A 169 -24.63 10.06 -6.46
C ASN A 169 -23.41 10.00 -5.54
N GLU A 170 -22.22 10.34 -6.04
CA GLU A 170 -20.96 10.29 -5.29
C GLU A 170 -20.65 8.90 -4.70
N GLU A 171 -21.05 7.83 -5.37
CA GLU A 171 -20.95 6.45 -4.88
C GLU A 171 -19.54 5.85 -4.93
N PHE A 172 -18.58 6.54 -5.56
CA PHE A 172 -17.22 6.05 -5.73
C PHE A 172 -16.18 7.01 -5.18
N ILE A 173 -15.07 6.45 -4.72
CA ILE A 173 -13.84 7.17 -4.37
C ILE A 173 -12.85 6.97 -5.51
N SER A 174 -12.42 8.06 -6.15
CA SER A 174 -11.31 8.08 -7.10
C SER A 174 -10.09 8.72 -6.46
N SER A 175 -9.03 7.96 -6.26
CA SER A 175 -7.81 8.43 -5.59
C SER A 175 -6.61 7.61 -6.02
N ALA A 176 -5.42 8.17 -5.85
CA ALA A 176 -4.19 7.40 -5.88
C ALA A 176 -4.07 6.52 -4.61
N ARG A 177 -3.42 5.37 -4.72
CA ARG A 177 -2.99 4.54 -3.58
C ARG A 177 -4.15 4.07 -2.70
N ILE A 178 -5.31 3.75 -3.29
CA ILE A 178 -6.38 3.05 -2.60
C ILE A 178 -5.87 1.69 -2.16
N ASP A 179 -5.12 1.02 -3.02
CA ASP A 179 -4.24 -0.09 -2.73
C ASP A 179 -2.92 0.43 -2.12
N ASP A 180 -2.60 0.21 -0.79
CA ASP A 180 -3.50 -0.39 0.18
C ASP A 180 -3.80 0.58 1.35
N LEU A 181 -3.63 1.89 1.10
CA LEU A 181 -3.92 2.91 2.11
C LEU A 181 -5.39 2.91 2.57
N SER A 182 -6.30 2.33 1.80
CA SER A 182 -7.69 2.17 2.22
C SER A 182 -7.82 1.20 3.39
N SER A 183 -7.12 0.05 3.36
CA SER A 183 -7.08 -0.91 4.46
C SER A 183 -6.29 -0.36 5.65
N VAL A 184 -5.17 0.33 5.40
CA VAL A 184 -4.41 1.02 6.46
C VAL A 184 -5.29 2.05 7.17
N HIS A 185 -6.04 2.89 6.43
CA HIS A 185 -6.93 3.89 7.01
C HIS A 185 -8.03 3.24 7.85
N ALA A 186 -8.66 2.18 7.35
CA ALA A 186 -9.71 1.47 8.09
C ALA A 186 -9.15 0.83 9.37
N GLY A 187 -7.99 0.16 9.29
CA GLY A 187 -7.33 -0.48 10.43
C GLY A 187 -6.88 0.50 11.51
N ILE A 188 -6.21 1.59 11.12
CA ILE A 188 -5.78 2.65 12.05
C ILE A 188 -6.99 3.35 12.69
N SER A 189 -8.01 3.68 11.89
CA SER A 189 -9.22 4.32 12.42
C SER A 189 -9.96 3.40 13.40
N ALA A 190 -10.04 2.10 13.10
CA ALA A 190 -10.66 1.14 14.00
C ALA A 190 -9.89 1.02 15.32
N ILE A 191 -8.55 0.82 15.27
CA ILE A 191 -7.76 0.61 16.50
C ILE A 191 -7.72 1.87 17.39
N CYS A 192 -7.73 3.07 16.79
CA CYS A 192 -7.83 4.32 17.55
C CYS A 192 -9.17 4.48 18.28
N GLY A 193 -10.23 3.82 17.81
CA GLY A 193 -11.56 3.81 18.44
C GLY A 193 -11.76 2.72 19.50
N VAL A 194 -10.78 1.82 19.70
CA VAL A 194 -10.92 0.70 20.63
C VAL A 194 -10.80 1.17 22.08
N ALA A 195 -11.80 0.85 22.90
CA ALA A 195 -11.80 1.12 24.32
C ALA A 195 -11.95 -0.18 25.12
N ARG A 196 -10.94 -0.55 25.91
CA ARG A 196 -10.94 -1.72 26.80
C ARG A 196 -11.34 -3.04 26.10
N PRO A 197 -10.61 -3.48 25.07
CA PRO A 197 -10.91 -4.72 24.39
C PRO A 197 -10.68 -5.92 25.31
N LYS A 198 -11.33 -7.05 25.05
CA LYS A 198 -11.09 -8.29 25.77
C LYS A 198 -9.78 -8.93 25.33
N ALA A 199 -9.60 -9.13 24.02
CA ALA A 199 -8.37 -9.60 23.41
C ALA A 199 -7.42 -8.43 23.10
N THR A 200 -6.11 -8.69 22.96
CA THR A 200 -5.16 -7.68 22.52
C THR A 200 -5.34 -7.41 21.01
N CYS A 201 -5.65 -6.17 20.67
CA CYS A 201 -5.86 -5.73 19.29
C CYS A 201 -4.55 -5.22 18.70
N VAL A 202 -4.25 -5.57 17.44
CA VAL A 202 -3.02 -5.20 16.75
C VAL A 202 -3.34 -4.74 15.33
N MET A 203 -2.76 -3.62 14.91
CA MET A 203 -2.70 -3.19 13.52
C MET A 203 -1.25 -3.22 13.06
N ALA A 204 -0.94 -4.04 12.05
CA ALA A 204 0.38 -4.15 11.45
C ALA A 204 0.35 -3.57 10.04
N CYS A 205 1.09 -2.48 9.83
CA CYS A 205 1.26 -1.85 8.52
C CYS A 205 2.68 -2.19 8.02
N PHE A 206 2.76 -3.03 7.00
CA PHE A 206 4.02 -3.44 6.39
C PHE A 206 4.44 -2.48 5.27
N ASP A 207 5.69 -2.55 4.87
CA ASP A 207 6.25 -1.84 3.72
C ASP A 207 6.75 -2.87 2.69
N HIS A 208 6.97 -2.44 1.46
CA HIS A 208 7.58 -3.25 0.40
C HIS A 208 6.77 -4.48 -0.03
N GLU A 209 5.45 -4.47 0.14
CA GLU A 209 4.56 -5.53 -0.37
C GLU A 209 4.70 -5.66 -1.89
N GLU A 210 4.64 -4.53 -2.58
CA GLU A 210 4.65 -4.38 -4.04
C GLU A 210 5.94 -4.84 -4.73
N VAL A 211 6.95 -5.16 -3.94
CA VAL A 211 8.26 -5.68 -4.41
C VAL A 211 8.66 -6.97 -3.70
N GLY A 212 7.70 -7.66 -3.06
CA GLY A 212 7.86 -9.02 -2.54
C GLY A 212 8.16 -9.15 -1.05
N SER A 213 7.97 -8.10 -0.25
CA SER A 213 8.03 -8.13 1.24
C SER A 213 9.36 -8.52 1.90
N SER A 214 10.39 -8.91 1.13
CA SER A 214 11.66 -9.48 1.66
C SER A 214 12.61 -8.40 2.18
N THR A 215 12.16 -7.61 3.14
CA THR A 215 12.95 -6.57 3.84
C THR A 215 12.63 -6.58 5.33
N MET A 216 13.43 -5.87 6.14
CA MET A 216 13.20 -5.72 7.57
C MET A 216 11.82 -5.11 7.92
N GLN A 217 11.23 -4.33 7.00
CA GLN A 217 9.92 -3.67 7.16
C GLN A 217 8.79 -4.43 6.46
N GLY A 218 9.09 -5.42 5.65
CA GLY A 218 8.11 -6.22 4.91
C GLY A 218 7.50 -7.34 5.75
N ALA A 219 6.45 -7.93 5.22
CA ALA A 219 5.74 -9.04 5.88
C ALA A 219 6.58 -10.32 5.99
N ASP A 220 7.64 -10.46 5.19
CA ASP A 220 8.61 -11.57 5.21
C ASP A 220 9.69 -11.40 6.31
N SER A 221 9.54 -10.43 7.19
CA SER A 221 10.44 -10.22 8.33
C SER A 221 9.91 -10.85 9.61
N GLN A 222 10.77 -10.89 10.63
CA GLN A 222 10.38 -11.31 12.00
C GLN A 222 9.65 -10.20 12.77
N LEU A 223 9.45 -9.01 12.19
CA LEU A 223 8.93 -7.83 12.88
C LEU A 223 7.62 -8.13 13.64
N LEU A 224 6.65 -8.77 12.98
CA LEU A 224 5.37 -9.08 13.63
C LEU A 224 5.56 -10.08 14.77
N ALA A 225 6.29 -11.18 14.55
CA ALA A 225 6.54 -12.20 15.55
C ALA A 225 7.24 -11.63 16.78
N GLU A 226 8.29 -10.84 16.58
CA GLU A 226 9.05 -10.17 17.66
C GLU A 226 8.18 -9.21 18.47
N VAL A 227 7.34 -8.41 17.80
CA VAL A 227 6.44 -7.47 18.49
C VAL A 227 5.40 -8.24 19.32
N LEU A 228 4.77 -9.28 18.77
CA LEU A 228 3.79 -10.10 19.49
C LEU A 228 4.42 -10.79 20.71
N GLU A 229 5.63 -11.38 20.57
CA GLU A 229 6.34 -11.99 21.69
C GLU A 229 6.67 -10.94 22.77
N ARG A 230 7.17 -9.78 22.40
CA ARG A 230 7.46 -8.68 23.34
C ARG A 230 6.20 -8.18 24.06
N ILE A 231 5.04 -8.15 23.40
CA ILE A 231 3.78 -7.81 24.07
C ILE A 231 3.49 -8.84 25.18
N VAL A 232 3.58 -10.14 24.88
CA VAL A 232 3.35 -11.20 25.89
C VAL A 232 4.33 -11.08 27.05
N LEU A 233 5.63 -10.92 26.77
CA LEU A 233 6.66 -10.75 27.78
C LEU A 233 6.42 -9.52 28.67
N SER A 234 5.97 -8.39 28.08
CA SER A 234 5.67 -7.17 28.83
C SER A 234 4.47 -7.34 29.76
N MET A 235 3.57 -8.27 29.43
CA MET A 235 2.43 -8.66 30.26
C MET A 235 2.77 -9.76 31.29
N LYS A 236 4.06 -10.03 31.52
CA LYS A 236 4.59 -11.05 32.42
C LYS A 236 4.29 -12.50 32.01
N GLY A 237 3.97 -12.75 30.75
CA GLY A 237 3.90 -14.07 30.12
C GLY A 237 5.31 -14.56 29.72
N GLY A 238 5.42 -15.84 29.42
CA GLY A 238 6.62 -16.46 28.85
C GLY A 238 6.37 -16.98 27.43
N ARG A 239 7.30 -17.81 26.92
CA ARG A 239 7.16 -18.40 25.57
C ARG A 239 5.98 -19.35 25.44
N GLU A 240 5.64 -20.06 26.51
CA GLU A 240 4.46 -20.94 26.50
C GLU A 240 3.17 -20.12 26.32
N GLU A 241 3.03 -19.04 27.08
CA GLU A 241 1.91 -18.09 26.93
C GLU A 241 1.89 -17.45 25.55
N TYR A 242 3.05 -17.18 24.96
CA TYR A 242 3.14 -16.68 23.59
C TYR A 242 2.57 -17.69 22.57
N PHE A 243 3.00 -18.94 22.62
CA PHE A 243 2.48 -19.98 21.71
C PHE A 243 1.00 -20.25 21.89
N ARG A 244 0.50 -20.23 23.13
CA ARG A 244 -0.94 -20.31 23.42
C ARG A 244 -1.69 -19.10 22.85
N ALA A 245 -1.13 -17.90 23.00
CA ALA A 245 -1.72 -16.69 22.42
C ALA A 245 -1.83 -16.79 20.89
N LEU A 246 -0.79 -17.26 20.19
CA LEU A 246 -0.85 -17.46 18.74
C LEU A 246 -1.98 -18.41 18.33
N ALA A 247 -2.17 -19.52 19.06
CA ALA A 247 -3.21 -20.51 18.78
C ALA A 247 -4.64 -19.94 18.94
N HIS A 248 -4.84 -18.96 19.82
CA HIS A 248 -6.09 -18.27 20.05
C HIS A 248 -6.27 -17.00 19.18
N SER A 249 -5.31 -16.69 18.33
CA SER A 249 -5.29 -15.47 17.52
C SER A 249 -5.99 -15.64 16.18
N TYR A 250 -6.28 -14.47 15.57
CA TYR A 250 -6.87 -14.39 14.24
C TYR A 250 -6.29 -13.18 13.50
N ILE A 251 -5.89 -13.36 12.23
CA ILE A 251 -5.37 -12.31 11.35
C ILE A 251 -6.34 -12.06 10.20
N ILE A 252 -6.71 -10.81 9.98
CA ILE A 252 -7.23 -10.32 8.71
C ILE A 252 -6.04 -9.72 7.94
N SER A 253 -5.65 -10.37 6.85
CA SER A 253 -4.77 -9.82 5.81
C SER A 253 -5.64 -9.01 4.87
N ALA A 254 -5.62 -7.71 5.01
CA ALA A 254 -6.43 -6.77 4.26
C ALA A 254 -5.61 -6.13 3.16
N ASP A 255 -6.12 -6.16 1.93
CA ASP A 255 -5.45 -5.68 0.73
C ASP A 255 -6.49 -5.46 -0.38
N GLY A 256 -6.19 -4.72 -1.48
CA GLY A 256 -7.13 -4.50 -2.57
C GLY A 256 -7.64 -5.82 -3.20
N ALA A 257 -8.85 -5.83 -3.74
CA ALA A 257 -9.41 -6.97 -4.47
C ALA A 257 -9.97 -6.54 -5.82
N HIS A 258 -9.73 -7.34 -6.87
CA HIS A 258 -10.24 -7.02 -8.20
C HIS A 258 -11.77 -7.12 -8.25
N ALA A 259 -12.44 -6.01 -8.58
CA ALA A 259 -13.84 -6.03 -8.99
C ALA A 259 -13.97 -6.40 -10.47
N VAL A 260 -15.14 -6.87 -10.88
CA VAL A 260 -15.45 -7.12 -12.30
C VAL A 260 -15.39 -5.80 -13.06
N HIS A 261 -14.52 -5.77 -14.08
CA HIS A 261 -14.36 -4.59 -14.91
C HIS A 261 -15.55 -4.43 -15.86
N PRO A 262 -16.22 -3.27 -15.91
CA PRO A 262 -17.45 -3.08 -16.69
C PRO A 262 -17.26 -3.32 -18.20
N ASN A 263 -16.09 -3.01 -18.74
CA ASN A 263 -15.77 -3.18 -20.15
C ASN A 263 -14.97 -4.46 -20.46
N LYS A 264 -14.62 -5.27 -19.45
CA LYS A 264 -13.79 -6.47 -19.57
C LYS A 264 -14.27 -7.58 -18.63
N GLY A 265 -15.57 -7.78 -18.58
CA GLY A 265 -16.21 -8.77 -17.70
C GLY A 265 -15.74 -10.19 -17.94
N GLU A 266 -15.24 -10.51 -19.13
CA GLU A 266 -14.66 -11.79 -19.50
C GLU A 266 -13.33 -12.12 -18.78
N LYS A 267 -12.69 -11.11 -18.19
CA LYS A 267 -11.45 -11.28 -17.39
C LYS A 267 -11.72 -11.81 -15.99
N ALA A 268 -12.95 -11.71 -15.49
CA ALA A 268 -13.33 -12.26 -14.20
C ALA A 268 -13.72 -13.75 -14.31
N ASP A 269 -13.68 -14.44 -13.18
CA ASP A 269 -14.23 -15.81 -13.06
C ASP A 269 -15.74 -15.79 -13.43
N PRO A 270 -16.26 -16.87 -14.05
CA PRO A 270 -17.65 -16.89 -14.50
C PRO A 270 -18.68 -16.85 -13.35
N THR A 271 -18.32 -17.30 -12.14
CA THR A 271 -19.25 -17.42 -11.00
C THR A 271 -18.89 -16.56 -9.81
N SER A 272 -17.61 -16.30 -9.57
CA SER A 272 -17.11 -15.44 -8.48
C SER A 272 -16.81 -14.02 -9.02
N ARG A 273 -17.80 -13.13 -8.92
CA ARG A 273 -17.83 -11.86 -9.64
C ARG A 273 -18.05 -10.65 -8.71
N PRO A 274 -17.02 -10.21 -7.95
CA PRO A 274 -17.16 -9.08 -7.05
C PRO A 274 -17.48 -7.77 -7.78
N LEU A 275 -18.34 -6.96 -7.19
CA LEU A 275 -18.75 -5.64 -7.68
C LEU A 275 -18.49 -4.57 -6.63
N LEU A 276 -18.30 -3.32 -7.06
CA LEU A 276 -18.19 -2.17 -6.17
C LEU A 276 -19.50 -1.94 -5.40
N ASN A 277 -19.40 -1.49 -4.17
CA ASN A 277 -20.54 -1.21 -3.26
C ASN A 277 -21.45 -2.44 -3.03
N ARG A 278 -20.88 -3.64 -3.03
CA ARG A 278 -21.61 -4.88 -2.76
C ARG A 278 -21.04 -5.69 -1.59
N GLY A 279 -20.10 -5.12 -0.85
CA GLY A 279 -19.49 -5.70 0.33
C GLY A 279 -18.06 -6.18 0.11
N LEU A 280 -17.43 -6.59 1.21
CA LEU A 280 -16.03 -6.98 1.26
C LEU A 280 -15.78 -8.31 0.54
N VAL A 281 -14.62 -8.42 -0.06
CA VAL A 281 -14.25 -9.58 -0.87
C VAL A 281 -13.38 -10.54 -0.07
N ILE A 282 -13.82 -11.79 0.06
CA ILE A 282 -13.01 -12.91 0.58
C ILE A 282 -12.22 -13.47 -0.60
N LYS A 283 -10.89 -13.44 -0.52
CA LYS A 283 -9.98 -13.94 -1.56
C LYS A 283 -9.68 -15.42 -1.31
N LEU A 284 -9.84 -16.27 -2.34
CA LEU A 284 -9.56 -17.70 -2.27
C LEU A 284 -8.62 -18.12 -3.41
N SER A 285 -7.72 -19.06 -3.11
CA SER A 285 -6.79 -19.62 -4.11
C SER A 285 -6.46 -21.07 -3.78
N ALA A 286 -6.63 -21.95 -4.75
CA ALA A 286 -6.21 -23.34 -4.63
C ALA A 286 -4.68 -23.49 -4.52
N SER A 287 -3.92 -22.58 -5.14
CA SER A 287 -2.46 -22.52 -5.06
C SER A 287 -1.91 -21.89 -3.79
N ARG A 288 -2.80 -21.53 -2.85
CA ARG A 288 -2.43 -20.89 -1.58
C ARG A 288 -1.71 -19.53 -1.73
N SER A 289 -1.99 -18.82 -2.82
CA SER A 289 -1.63 -17.40 -2.95
C SER A 289 -2.40 -16.52 -1.97
N TYR A 290 -3.42 -17.07 -1.31
CA TYR A 290 -4.19 -16.53 -0.19
C TYR A 290 -4.30 -17.58 0.90
N THR A 291 -4.28 -17.18 2.17
CA THR A 291 -4.33 -18.07 3.35
C THR A 291 -5.72 -18.65 3.62
N THR A 292 -6.76 -18.00 3.10
CA THR A 292 -8.16 -18.27 3.36
C THR A 292 -8.51 -19.75 3.25
N ASP A 293 -9.18 -20.28 4.27
CA ASP A 293 -9.84 -21.58 4.29
C ASP A 293 -11.31 -21.46 4.73
N ALA A 294 -12.01 -22.58 4.79
CA ALA A 294 -13.43 -22.59 5.15
C ALA A 294 -13.71 -22.08 6.58
N ALA A 295 -12.82 -22.38 7.52
CA ALA A 295 -13.00 -22.01 8.92
C ALA A 295 -12.74 -20.51 9.13
N THR A 296 -11.66 -19.98 8.52
CA THR A 296 -11.32 -18.55 8.59
C THR A 296 -12.34 -17.71 7.82
N ALA A 297 -12.82 -18.18 6.67
CA ALA A 297 -13.91 -17.54 5.94
C ALA A 297 -15.23 -17.49 6.75
N ALA A 298 -15.60 -18.59 7.43
CA ALA A 298 -16.80 -18.63 8.26
C ALA A 298 -16.71 -17.66 9.43
N THR A 299 -15.54 -17.51 10.06
CA THR A 299 -15.30 -16.50 11.10
C THR A 299 -15.53 -15.09 10.55
N PHE A 300 -14.94 -14.76 9.41
CA PHE A 300 -15.07 -13.45 8.80
C PHE A 300 -16.50 -13.12 8.36
N ILE A 301 -17.22 -14.09 7.80
CA ILE A 301 -18.64 -13.92 7.42
C ILE A 301 -19.47 -13.54 8.65
N GLN A 302 -19.28 -14.22 9.79
CA GLN A 302 -19.98 -13.87 11.03
C GLN A 302 -19.63 -12.48 11.57
N LEU A 303 -18.36 -12.04 11.44
CA LEU A 303 -17.97 -10.67 11.78
C LEU A 303 -18.68 -9.65 10.88
N CYS A 304 -18.75 -9.93 9.57
CA CYS A 304 -19.49 -9.08 8.63
C CYS A 304 -20.98 -9.01 8.95
N GLU A 305 -21.62 -10.13 9.26
CA GLU A 305 -23.04 -10.18 9.66
C GLU A 305 -23.31 -9.31 10.89
N ARG A 306 -22.46 -9.41 11.92
CA ARG A 306 -22.57 -8.57 13.13
C ARG A 306 -22.35 -7.09 12.84
N ALA A 307 -21.42 -6.77 11.94
CA ALA A 307 -21.16 -5.40 11.50
C ALA A 307 -22.22 -4.86 10.51
N GLY A 308 -23.19 -5.68 10.09
CA GLY A 308 -24.17 -5.31 9.05
C GLY A 308 -23.56 -5.15 7.66
N ALA A 309 -22.42 -5.79 7.40
CA ALA A 309 -21.71 -5.75 6.12
C ALA A 309 -21.98 -7.00 5.29
N LYS A 310 -22.00 -6.84 3.96
CA LYS A 310 -22.08 -7.96 3.01
C LYS A 310 -20.71 -8.49 2.66
N THR A 311 -20.66 -9.75 2.22
CA THR A 311 -19.45 -10.38 1.69
C THR A 311 -19.64 -10.85 0.26
N GLN A 312 -18.55 -10.83 -0.50
CA GLN A 312 -18.43 -11.38 -1.83
C GLN A 312 -17.24 -12.36 -1.84
N ARG A 313 -17.08 -13.11 -2.91
CA ARG A 313 -15.93 -14.03 -3.06
C ARG A 313 -15.18 -13.73 -4.35
N PHE A 314 -13.86 -13.87 -4.30
CA PHE A 314 -12.97 -13.74 -5.44
C PHE A 314 -12.12 -14.99 -5.58
N VAL A 315 -12.09 -15.51 -6.79
CA VAL A 315 -11.10 -16.44 -7.30
C VAL A 315 -10.59 -15.94 -8.64
N ASN A 316 -9.34 -16.23 -8.97
CA ASN A 316 -8.84 -15.93 -10.33
C ASN A 316 -9.49 -16.88 -11.35
N ARG A 317 -9.66 -16.41 -12.58
CA ARG A 317 -9.89 -17.32 -13.70
C ARG A 317 -8.77 -18.37 -13.74
N SER A 318 -9.13 -19.63 -14.00
CA SER A 318 -8.17 -20.74 -13.94
C SER A 318 -7.03 -20.63 -14.98
N ASP A 319 -7.24 -19.86 -16.04
CA ASP A 319 -6.27 -19.58 -17.10
C ASP A 319 -5.47 -18.28 -16.88
N MET A 320 -5.66 -17.58 -15.75
CA MET A 320 -4.96 -16.35 -15.42
C MET A 320 -4.12 -16.52 -14.14
N ARG A 321 -2.89 -16.03 -14.19
CA ARG A 321 -2.05 -15.97 -13.00
C ARG A 321 -2.53 -14.81 -12.10
N GLY A 322 -2.74 -15.11 -10.82
CA GLY A 322 -3.05 -14.10 -9.80
C GLY A 322 -1.81 -13.54 -9.10
N GLY A 323 -1.99 -12.46 -8.35
CA GLY A 323 -1.04 -11.97 -7.37
C GLY A 323 -1.05 -12.78 -6.08
N SER A 324 -0.23 -12.36 -5.13
CA SER A 324 -0.21 -12.81 -3.73
C SER A 324 -0.41 -11.57 -2.85
N THR A 325 -0.43 -11.79 -1.53
CA THR A 325 -0.66 -10.76 -0.51
C THR A 325 0.28 -10.99 0.67
N ILE A 326 0.25 -10.11 1.66
CA ILE A 326 1.00 -10.27 2.92
C ILE A 326 0.56 -11.49 3.74
N GLY A 327 -0.66 -12.00 3.54
CA GLY A 327 -1.23 -13.11 4.33
C GLY A 327 -0.40 -14.39 4.28
N PRO A 328 -0.17 -15.01 3.11
CA PRO A 328 0.66 -16.19 2.98
C PRO A 328 2.08 -15.99 3.52
N ILE A 329 2.66 -14.81 3.31
CA ILE A 329 4.02 -14.48 3.76
C ILE A 329 4.05 -14.41 5.30
N SER A 330 3.18 -13.59 5.91
CA SER A 330 3.11 -13.44 7.38
C SER A 330 2.82 -14.77 8.08
N SER A 331 1.97 -15.63 7.49
CA SER A 331 1.60 -16.92 8.09
C SER A 331 2.76 -17.92 8.17
N THR A 332 3.84 -17.72 7.40
CA THR A 332 5.05 -18.55 7.50
C THR A 332 5.91 -18.18 8.72
N HIS A 333 5.75 -16.96 9.25
CA HIS A 333 6.50 -16.46 10.41
C HIS A 333 5.73 -16.54 11.72
N VAL A 334 4.40 -16.46 11.65
CA VAL A 334 3.51 -16.58 12.81
C VAL A 334 2.41 -17.61 12.53
N SER A 335 2.32 -18.66 13.35
CA SER A 335 1.36 -19.76 13.17
C SER A 335 -0.04 -19.35 13.68
N ILE A 336 -0.67 -18.39 13.00
CA ILE A 336 -1.99 -17.84 13.36
C ILE A 336 -2.97 -18.12 12.21
N ARG A 337 -4.23 -18.40 12.56
CA ARG A 337 -5.32 -18.53 11.58
C ARG A 337 -5.51 -17.20 10.85
N SER A 338 -5.42 -17.22 9.52
CA SER A 338 -5.43 -16.01 8.71
C SER A 338 -6.46 -16.08 7.59
N ILE A 339 -7.03 -14.95 7.24
CA ILE A 339 -7.89 -14.77 6.09
C ILE A 339 -7.37 -13.62 5.23
N ASP A 340 -7.43 -13.77 3.92
CA ASP A 340 -7.20 -12.70 2.96
C ASP A 340 -8.52 -12.11 2.49
N ILE A 341 -8.69 -10.81 2.72
CA ILE A 341 -9.86 -10.06 2.29
C ILE A 341 -9.45 -8.83 1.52
N GLY A 342 -10.38 -8.22 0.79
CA GLY A 342 -10.09 -6.99 0.08
C GLY A 342 -11.28 -6.07 -0.09
N LEU A 343 -10.95 -4.79 -0.25
CA LEU A 343 -11.85 -3.79 -0.77
C LEU A 343 -11.99 -4.02 -2.28
N PRO A 344 -13.21 -4.24 -2.83
CA PRO A 344 -13.37 -4.36 -4.28
C PRO A 344 -13.00 -3.04 -4.96
N MET A 345 -12.13 -3.11 -5.97
CA MET A 345 -11.64 -1.93 -6.66
C MET A 345 -11.41 -2.18 -8.15
N LEU A 346 -11.35 -1.09 -8.92
CA LEU A 346 -10.98 -1.05 -10.32
C LEU A 346 -9.69 -0.25 -10.50
N ALA A 347 -9.01 -0.51 -11.60
CA ALA A 347 -7.77 0.16 -11.97
C ALA A 347 -6.66 0.06 -10.90
N MET A 348 -6.61 -1.06 -10.15
CA MET A 348 -5.51 -1.36 -9.23
C MET A 348 -4.16 -1.14 -9.91
N HIS A 349 -3.22 -0.50 -9.23
CA HIS A 349 -1.90 -0.08 -9.73
C HIS A 349 -1.90 1.03 -10.81
N SER A 350 -3.06 1.63 -11.10
CA SER A 350 -3.11 2.91 -11.81
C SER A 350 -2.60 4.04 -10.91
N ILE A 351 -2.12 5.12 -11.49
CA ILE A 351 -1.82 6.34 -10.71
C ILE A 351 -3.08 6.85 -9.99
N ARG A 352 -4.27 6.51 -10.50
CA ARG A 352 -5.57 6.83 -9.91
C ARG A 352 -6.49 5.61 -10.01
N GLU A 353 -6.91 5.13 -8.87
CA GLU A 353 -7.71 3.94 -8.68
C GLU A 353 -9.15 4.30 -8.30
N LEU A 354 -10.03 3.29 -8.24
CA LEU A 354 -11.45 3.48 -7.98
C LEU A 354 -11.99 2.40 -7.05
N CYS A 355 -12.68 2.79 -5.98
CA CYS A 355 -13.42 1.87 -5.09
C CYS A 355 -14.80 2.41 -4.71
N GLY A 356 -15.62 1.56 -4.09
CA GLY A 356 -16.92 1.93 -3.55
C GLY A 356 -16.82 2.59 -2.18
N ILE A 357 -17.59 3.66 -1.94
CA ILE A 357 -17.61 4.35 -0.64
C ILE A 357 -18.25 3.48 0.47
N GLU A 358 -19.30 2.69 0.12
CA GLU A 358 -19.96 1.80 1.06
C GLU A 358 -19.06 0.65 1.50
N ASP A 359 -18.23 0.12 0.59
CA ASP A 359 -17.31 -0.97 0.90
C ASP A 359 -16.20 -0.52 1.87
N HIS A 360 -15.68 0.70 1.70
CA HIS A 360 -14.69 1.25 2.64
C HIS A 360 -15.29 1.47 4.05
N SER A 361 -16.51 1.99 4.11
CA SER A 361 -17.25 2.13 5.36
C SER A 361 -17.53 0.77 6.01
N ALA A 362 -17.85 -0.26 5.23
CA ALA A 362 -18.03 -1.62 5.70
C ALA A 362 -16.74 -2.21 6.28
N MET A 363 -15.59 -2.00 5.62
CA MET A 363 -14.29 -2.48 6.11
C MET A 363 -13.98 -1.93 7.50
N LEU A 364 -14.17 -0.62 7.72
CA LEU A 364 -13.98 0.00 9.02
C LEU A 364 -14.85 -0.67 10.10
N LYS A 365 -16.15 -0.86 9.84
CA LYS A 365 -17.07 -1.49 10.78
C LYS A 365 -16.70 -2.93 11.10
N VAL A 366 -16.29 -3.71 10.11
CA VAL A 366 -15.92 -5.12 10.30
C VAL A 366 -14.64 -5.25 11.12
N ILE A 367 -13.65 -4.36 10.89
CA ILE A 367 -12.44 -4.33 11.72
C ILE A 367 -12.76 -3.91 13.16
N GLN A 368 -13.67 -2.96 13.36
CA GLN A 368 -14.15 -2.59 14.70
C GLN A 368 -14.80 -3.79 15.41
N GLU A 369 -15.64 -4.57 14.71
CA GLU A 369 -16.25 -5.78 15.25
C GLU A 369 -15.20 -6.85 15.59
N LEU A 370 -14.16 -7.04 14.76
CA LEU A 370 -13.04 -7.91 15.09
C LEU A 370 -12.39 -7.51 16.42
N TYR A 371 -12.13 -6.22 16.61
CA TYR A 371 -11.44 -5.73 17.80
C TYR A 371 -12.31 -5.76 19.07
N GLN A 372 -13.60 -5.92 18.94
CA GLN A 372 -14.54 -6.09 20.06
C GLN A 372 -14.81 -7.57 20.41
N SER A 373 -14.40 -8.52 19.54
CA SER A 373 -14.70 -9.96 19.63
C SER A 373 -13.82 -10.73 20.65
#